data_141722c24d970b05e4f029036616a4ed
#
_entry.id   141722c24d970b05e4f029036616a4ed
#
_cell.length_a   1.000
_cell.length_b   1.000
_cell.length_c   1.000
_cell.angle_alpha   90.00
_cell.angle_beta   90.00
_cell.angle_gamma   90.00
#
_symmetry.space_group_name_H-M   'P 1'
#
loop_
_entity.id
_entity.type
_entity.pdbx_description
1 polymer ?
#
loop_
_entity_poly.entity_id
_entity_poly.type
_entity_poly.pdbx_seq_one_letter_code
_entity_poly.pdbx_strand_id
1 'polypeptide(L)'
;MTGGAASREAARRARRIVVKVGSSILTHDGALRPRVFTDVARQVAALCAEGREVVVVSSGAIAIGSRELGWDGPGRSIPEKQAAAAVGQIGLIEIYRRRFARHGLRVAQILVTRSGLEERERFLNARRTLTTLLRLGVVPVVNENDTVATEEIRFGDNDNLSATVVNLIGADLLVILTDVDGLYDRPPAAPEASAPRGRAQRAEGERSSPGRARAASRRRAKPPGPGARSEAQPSEVAEACLFDVVESIGADVERAAQGSSSAFGRGGMTTKLQAAQAAARCGASTVLCNGFAKDVLLRVARGDRVGTLFLAGSRLASRKHWLAFTLGTRGQLVIDEGAARALVERGKSLLAAGIVEVRGKFGLGDPVACVDAAGRELARGLVAYGSEEIRRIVRRPAREIAQVLGYSNGDEVIHRDDLVLSEGPPE
;
A
#
# COMPACT_ATOMS: atom_id res chain seq x y z
N MET A 1 16.01 2.44 25.42
CA MET A 1 15.00 1.37 25.16
C MET A 1 13.54 1.81 25.37
N THR A 2 13.26 3.08 25.57
CA THR A 2 11.89 3.63 25.77
C THR A 2 11.21 4.12 24.47
N GLY A 3 11.91 4.22 23.35
CA GLY A 3 11.36 4.72 22.07
C GLY A 3 10.42 3.75 21.33
N GLY A 4 10.64 2.43 21.43
CA GLY A 4 9.92 1.46 20.61
C GLY A 4 8.42 1.27 20.95
N ALA A 5 8.03 1.43 22.21
CA ALA A 5 6.62 1.30 22.62
C ALA A 5 5.79 2.52 22.21
N ALA A 6 6.35 3.74 22.37
CA ALA A 6 5.70 4.98 21.93
C ALA A 6 5.55 5.03 20.40
N SER A 7 6.50 4.48 19.66
CA SER A 7 6.50 4.46 18.19
C SER A 7 5.36 3.61 17.60
N ARG A 8 5.03 2.46 18.23
CA ARG A 8 3.95 1.58 17.75
C ARG A 8 2.54 2.03 18.13
N GLU A 9 2.43 3.06 18.94
CA GLU A 9 1.17 3.71 19.26
C GLU A 9 0.49 4.29 18.01
N ALA A 10 1.24 4.72 17.00
CA ALA A 10 0.70 5.16 15.72
C ALA A 10 -0.12 4.06 15.03
N ALA A 11 0.38 2.82 15.02
CA ALA A 11 -0.35 1.67 14.48
C ALA A 11 -1.60 1.33 15.32
N ARG A 12 -1.51 1.44 16.64
CA ARG A 12 -2.63 1.18 17.55
C ARG A 12 -3.77 2.18 17.37
N ARG A 13 -3.45 3.46 17.15
CA ARG A 13 -4.44 4.55 16.97
C ARG A 13 -4.98 4.64 15.54
N ALA A 14 -4.42 3.90 14.60
CA ALA A 14 -4.83 3.95 13.20
C ALA A 14 -6.30 3.58 13.04
N ARG A 15 -7.09 4.48 12.50
CA ARG A 15 -8.51 4.27 12.18
C ARG A 15 -8.70 3.79 10.76
N ARG A 16 -7.95 4.36 9.82
CA ARG A 16 -8.02 4.01 8.40
C ARG A 16 -6.75 3.31 7.98
N ILE A 17 -6.87 2.07 7.51
CA ILE A 17 -5.77 1.16 7.25
C ILE A 17 -5.81 0.71 5.79
N VAL A 18 -4.67 0.78 5.10
CA VAL A 18 -4.47 0.12 3.81
C VAL A 18 -3.68 -1.16 4.05
N VAL A 19 -4.20 -2.29 3.59
CA VAL A 19 -3.54 -3.58 3.66
C VAL A 19 -3.14 -4.00 2.26
N LYS A 20 -1.84 -4.02 1.97
CA LYS A 20 -1.31 -4.52 0.71
C LYS A 20 -0.96 -5.99 0.84
N VAL A 21 -1.51 -6.81 -0.06
CA VAL A 21 -1.25 -8.26 -0.13
C VAL A 21 -0.49 -8.58 -1.41
N GLY A 22 0.77 -8.97 -1.27
CA GLY A 22 1.66 -9.27 -2.40
C GLY A 22 1.32 -10.58 -3.10
N SER A 23 1.76 -10.73 -4.36
CA SER A 23 1.58 -11.97 -5.12
C SER A 23 2.27 -13.17 -4.47
N SER A 24 3.49 -13.00 -3.91
CA SER A 24 4.23 -14.05 -3.20
C SER A 24 3.47 -14.61 -2.00
N ILE A 25 2.57 -13.81 -1.39
CA ILE A 25 1.71 -14.26 -0.29
C ILE A 25 0.51 -15.03 -0.82
N LEU A 26 -0.10 -14.57 -1.91
CA LEU A 26 -1.33 -15.14 -2.46
C LEU A 26 -1.11 -16.40 -3.27
N THR A 27 0.09 -16.57 -3.84
CA THR A 27 0.43 -17.69 -4.72
C THR A 27 1.73 -18.37 -4.33
N HIS A 28 1.90 -19.63 -4.68
CA HIS A 28 3.14 -20.40 -4.59
C HIS A 28 3.20 -21.33 -5.80
N ASP A 29 4.29 -21.27 -6.55
CA ASP A 29 4.48 -22.02 -7.78
C ASP A 29 3.25 -21.97 -8.71
N GLY A 30 2.71 -20.76 -8.89
CA GLY A 30 1.50 -20.53 -9.69
C GLY A 30 0.18 -20.98 -9.04
N ALA A 31 0.22 -21.70 -7.92
CA ALA A 31 -0.97 -22.14 -7.21
C ALA A 31 -1.44 -21.10 -6.19
N LEU A 32 -2.76 -20.91 -6.09
CA LEU A 32 -3.35 -20.05 -5.06
C LEU A 32 -3.17 -20.63 -3.66
N ARG A 33 -3.02 -19.76 -2.67
CA ARG A 33 -3.04 -20.08 -1.24
C ARG A 33 -4.39 -19.68 -0.60
N PRO A 34 -5.44 -20.51 -0.66
CA PRO A 34 -6.78 -20.12 -0.20
C PRO A 34 -6.85 -19.74 1.30
N ARG A 35 -5.93 -20.28 2.10
CA ARG A 35 -5.83 -19.98 3.54
C ARG A 35 -5.50 -18.50 3.78
N VAL A 36 -4.61 -17.92 2.98
CA VAL A 36 -4.23 -16.51 3.11
C VAL A 36 -5.43 -15.59 2.91
N PHE A 37 -6.25 -15.83 1.87
CA PHE A 37 -7.48 -15.06 1.65
C PHE A 37 -8.45 -15.19 2.82
N THR A 38 -8.55 -16.37 3.40
CA THR A 38 -9.42 -16.62 4.57
C THR A 38 -8.92 -15.86 5.80
N ASP A 39 -7.61 -15.92 6.05
CA ASP A 39 -6.99 -15.26 7.20
C ASP A 39 -7.03 -13.73 7.08
N VAL A 40 -6.77 -13.18 5.88
CA VAL A 40 -6.89 -11.75 5.62
C VAL A 40 -8.35 -11.30 5.83
N ALA A 41 -9.33 -12.02 5.27
CA ALA A 41 -10.73 -11.65 5.40
C ALA A 41 -11.20 -11.69 6.87
N ARG A 42 -10.80 -12.71 7.63
CA ARG A 42 -11.10 -12.83 9.07
C ARG A 42 -10.51 -11.67 9.88
N GLN A 43 -9.24 -11.35 9.65
CA GLN A 43 -8.55 -10.31 10.39
C GLN A 43 -9.09 -8.91 10.02
N VAL A 44 -9.33 -8.64 8.74
CA VAL A 44 -9.96 -7.39 8.30
C VAL A 44 -11.37 -7.25 8.89
N ALA A 45 -12.14 -8.33 8.94
CA ALA A 45 -13.48 -8.30 9.54
C ALA A 45 -13.41 -7.96 11.03
N ALA A 46 -12.44 -8.50 11.78
CA ALA A 46 -12.23 -8.14 13.17
C ALA A 46 -11.86 -6.65 13.34
N LEU A 47 -10.99 -6.11 12.48
CA LEU A 47 -10.64 -4.69 12.48
C LEU A 47 -11.86 -3.79 12.18
N CYS A 48 -12.70 -4.19 11.22
CA CYS A 48 -13.94 -3.47 10.90
C CYS A 48 -14.92 -3.50 12.07
N ALA A 49 -15.03 -4.62 12.79
CA ALA A 49 -15.84 -4.74 13.99
C ALA A 49 -15.36 -3.83 15.14
N GLU A 50 -14.06 -3.52 15.20
CA GLU A 50 -13.47 -2.53 16.11
C GLU A 50 -13.72 -1.06 15.64
N GLY A 51 -14.47 -0.84 14.57
CA GLY A 51 -14.74 0.50 14.02
C GLY A 51 -13.62 1.07 13.15
N ARG A 52 -12.69 0.26 12.66
CA ARG A 52 -11.65 0.67 11.74
C ARG A 52 -12.13 0.57 10.29
N GLU A 53 -11.68 1.47 9.44
CA GLU A 53 -11.91 1.44 8.00
C GLU A 53 -10.72 0.78 7.29
N VAL A 54 -10.97 -0.26 6.50
CA VAL A 54 -9.90 -1.03 5.85
C VAL A 54 -10.09 -1.07 4.33
N VAL A 55 -9.02 -0.78 3.60
CA VAL A 55 -8.90 -0.98 2.15
C VAL A 55 -7.86 -2.06 1.89
N VAL A 56 -8.18 -3.03 1.05
CA VAL A 56 -7.25 -4.08 0.62
C VAL A 56 -6.70 -3.72 -0.75
N VAL A 57 -5.38 -3.66 -0.90
CA VAL A 57 -4.70 -3.57 -2.20
C VAL A 57 -4.12 -4.95 -2.51
N SER A 58 -4.65 -5.59 -3.55
CA SER A 58 -4.34 -6.99 -3.86
C SER A 58 -3.63 -7.13 -5.18
N SER A 59 -2.69 -8.06 -5.23
CA SER A 59 -2.12 -8.61 -6.47
C SER A 59 -2.75 -9.98 -6.77
N GLY A 60 -2.25 -10.64 -7.82
CA GLY A 60 -2.55 -12.06 -8.09
C GLY A 60 -3.51 -12.33 -9.25
N ALA A 61 -4.07 -11.30 -9.90
CA ALA A 61 -4.96 -11.48 -11.05
C ALA A 61 -4.28 -12.27 -12.18
N ILE A 62 -3.06 -11.88 -12.58
CA ILE A 62 -2.31 -12.58 -13.62
C ILE A 62 -2.11 -14.07 -13.29
N ALA A 63 -1.75 -14.39 -12.05
CA ALA A 63 -1.50 -15.77 -11.65
C ALA A 63 -2.78 -16.62 -11.68
N ILE A 64 -3.91 -16.05 -11.25
CA ILE A 64 -5.22 -16.71 -11.32
C ILE A 64 -5.61 -16.95 -12.76
N GLY A 65 -5.53 -15.92 -13.60
CA GLY A 65 -5.96 -16.04 -14.99
C GLY A 65 -5.07 -16.95 -15.83
N SER A 66 -3.75 -16.93 -15.61
CA SER A 66 -2.84 -17.88 -16.27
C SER A 66 -3.24 -19.32 -15.99
N ARG A 67 -3.62 -19.63 -14.75
CA ARG A 67 -4.09 -20.95 -14.37
C ARG A 67 -5.44 -21.29 -14.99
N GLU A 68 -6.39 -20.36 -15.00
CA GLU A 68 -7.71 -20.54 -15.63
C GLU A 68 -7.58 -20.76 -17.14
N LEU A 69 -6.58 -20.14 -17.78
CA LEU A 69 -6.23 -20.35 -19.19
C LEU A 69 -5.43 -21.64 -19.45
N GLY A 70 -5.05 -22.38 -18.41
CA GLY A 70 -4.25 -23.60 -18.53
C GLY A 70 -2.78 -23.33 -18.89
N TRP A 71 -2.24 -22.16 -18.54
CA TRP A 71 -0.84 -21.81 -18.82
C TRP A 71 0.08 -22.20 -17.67
N ASP A 72 1.29 -22.66 -18.01
CA ASP A 72 2.34 -23.03 -17.03
C ASP A 72 3.00 -21.80 -16.38
N GLY A 73 2.68 -20.57 -16.81
CA GLY A 73 3.29 -19.35 -16.31
C GLY A 73 2.49 -18.08 -16.64
N PRO A 74 3.00 -16.90 -16.24
CA PRO A 74 2.25 -15.65 -16.29
C PRO A 74 2.10 -15.02 -17.69
N GLY A 75 2.33 -15.78 -18.75
CA GLY A 75 2.42 -15.26 -20.12
C GLY A 75 3.81 -14.66 -20.42
N ARG A 76 4.21 -14.70 -21.70
CA ARG A 76 5.54 -14.24 -22.16
C ARG A 76 5.53 -12.79 -22.63
N SER A 77 4.44 -12.37 -23.25
CA SER A 77 4.25 -11.02 -23.79
C SER A 77 3.36 -10.15 -22.86
N ILE A 78 3.42 -8.83 -23.07
CA ILE A 78 2.52 -7.90 -22.34
C ILE A 78 1.05 -8.22 -22.64
N PRO A 79 0.60 -8.38 -23.88
CA PRO A 79 -0.79 -8.74 -24.18
C PRO A 79 -1.25 -10.05 -23.52
N GLU A 80 -0.39 -11.07 -23.45
CA GLU A 80 -0.72 -12.31 -22.75
C GLU A 80 -0.93 -12.08 -21.25
N LYS A 81 -0.08 -11.28 -20.62
CA LYS A 81 -0.25 -10.92 -19.21
C LYS A 81 -1.51 -10.11 -18.98
N GLN A 82 -1.85 -9.19 -19.88
CA GLN A 82 -3.08 -8.40 -19.84
C GLN A 82 -4.31 -9.31 -19.97
N ALA A 83 -4.27 -10.26 -20.92
CA ALA A 83 -5.34 -11.24 -21.08
C ALA A 83 -5.51 -12.12 -19.83
N ALA A 84 -4.40 -12.62 -19.27
CA ALA A 84 -4.42 -13.37 -18.03
C ALA A 84 -4.98 -12.52 -16.86
N ALA A 85 -4.57 -11.26 -16.74
CA ALA A 85 -5.09 -10.35 -15.73
C ALA A 85 -6.61 -10.15 -15.88
N ALA A 86 -7.09 -9.95 -17.10
CA ALA A 86 -8.52 -9.79 -17.38
C ALA A 86 -9.36 -11.00 -16.93
N VAL A 87 -8.92 -12.20 -17.28
CA VAL A 87 -9.57 -13.44 -16.88
C VAL A 87 -9.50 -13.63 -15.36
N GLY A 88 -8.29 -13.49 -14.79
CA GLY A 88 -8.08 -13.80 -13.38
C GLY A 88 -8.62 -12.75 -12.41
N GLN A 89 -8.86 -11.52 -12.86
CA GLN A 89 -9.46 -10.48 -12.01
C GLN A 89 -10.86 -10.87 -11.54
N ILE A 90 -11.63 -11.56 -12.38
CA ILE A 90 -12.96 -12.09 -12.03
C ILE A 90 -12.82 -13.10 -10.88
N GLY A 91 -11.92 -14.07 -11.01
CA GLY A 91 -11.65 -15.08 -9.99
C GLY A 91 -11.13 -14.46 -8.70
N LEU A 92 -10.24 -13.47 -8.78
CA LEU A 92 -9.68 -12.78 -7.62
C LEU A 92 -10.76 -12.11 -6.78
N ILE A 93 -11.62 -11.30 -7.40
CA ILE A 93 -12.66 -10.59 -6.66
C ILE A 93 -13.72 -11.53 -6.11
N GLU A 94 -14.04 -12.62 -6.84
CA GLU A 94 -14.97 -13.62 -6.35
C GLU A 94 -14.45 -14.38 -5.12
N ILE A 95 -13.14 -14.67 -5.06
CA ILE A 95 -12.51 -15.25 -3.87
C ILE A 95 -12.68 -14.32 -2.68
N TYR A 96 -12.34 -13.03 -2.82
CA TYR A 96 -12.53 -12.05 -1.75
C TYR A 96 -14.01 -11.95 -1.35
N ARG A 97 -14.91 -11.80 -2.31
CA ARG A 97 -16.35 -11.71 -2.05
C ARG A 97 -16.86 -12.88 -1.20
N ARG A 98 -16.49 -14.11 -1.55
CA ARG A 98 -16.88 -15.31 -0.79
C ARG A 98 -16.28 -15.36 0.61
N ARG A 99 -15.03 -14.90 0.78
CA ARG A 99 -14.35 -14.92 2.09
C ARG A 99 -14.92 -13.87 3.02
N PHE A 100 -15.11 -12.64 2.56
CA PHE A 100 -15.67 -11.55 3.35
C PHE A 100 -17.17 -11.79 3.68
N ALA A 101 -17.93 -12.36 2.76
CA ALA A 101 -19.34 -12.69 2.99
C ALA A 101 -19.56 -13.61 4.21
N ARG A 102 -18.60 -14.49 4.53
CA ARG A 102 -18.65 -15.35 5.73
C ARG A 102 -18.61 -14.56 7.04
N HIS A 103 -18.18 -13.31 6.99
CA HIS A 103 -18.12 -12.38 8.12
C HIS A 103 -19.17 -11.25 8.01
N GLY A 104 -20.14 -11.39 7.10
CA GLY A 104 -21.19 -10.38 6.90
C GLY A 104 -20.73 -9.11 6.19
N LEU A 105 -19.50 -9.08 5.66
CA LEU A 105 -18.94 -7.91 4.97
C LEU A 105 -19.16 -8.00 3.46
N ARG A 106 -19.46 -6.83 2.87
CA ARG A 106 -19.49 -6.66 1.41
C ARG A 106 -18.14 -6.15 0.94
N VAL A 107 -17.77 -6.51 -0.29
CA VAL A 107 -16.59 -5.97 -0.95
C VAL A 107 -16.99 -5.21 -2.21
N ALA A 108 -16.17 -4.25 -2.59
CA ALA A 108 -16.27 -3.55 -3.85
C ALA A 108 -14.96 -3.68 -4.62
N GLN A 109 -15.04 -3.99 -5.91
CA GLN A 109 -13.88 -3.98 -6.80
C GLN A 109 -13.57 -2.55 -7.24
N ILE A 110 -12.32 -2.15 -7.13
CA ILE A 110 -11.80 -0.88 -7.63
C ILE A 110 -10.60 -1.17 -8.50
N LEU A 111 -10.70 -0.83 -9.79
CA LEU A 111 -9.58 -0.94 -10.72
C LEU A 111 -9.12 0.46 -11.10
N VAL A 112 -7.86 0.73 -10.90
CA VAL A 112 -7.23 2.02 -11.20
C VAL A 112 -5.92 1.80 -11.93
N THR A 113 -5.45 2.82 -12.65
CA THR A 113 -4.08 2.85 -13.14
C THR A 113 -3.32 3.97 -12.43
N ARG A 114 -2.04 3.79 -12.21
CA ARG A 114 -1.19 4.81 -11.61
C ARG A 114 -1.23 6.10 -12.43
N SER A 115 -1.03 6.02 -13.74
CA SER A 115 -1.12 7.16 -14.66
C SER A 115 -2.50 7.82 -14.63
N GLY A 116 -3.58 7.04 -14.54
CA GLY A 116 -4.93 7.57 -14.40
C GLY A 116 -5.13 8.36 -13.10
N LEU A 117 -4.48 7.96 -12.00
CA LEU A 117 -4.56 8.67 -10.72
C LEU A 117 -3.65 9.92 -10.66
N GLU A 118 -2.77 10.15 -11.62
CA GLU A 118 -2.04 11.41 -11.78
C GLU A 118 -2.95 12.53 -12.31
N GLU A 119 -4.01 12.15 -13.03
CA GLU A 119 -5.05 13.10 -13.45
C GLU A 119 -5.92 13.49 -12.24
N ARG A 120 -5.96 14.77 -11.96
CA ARG A 120 -6.60 15.31 -10.75
C ARG A 120 -8.08 14.94 -10.64
N GLU A 121 -8.83 15.03 -11.72
CA GLU A 121 -10.26 14.70 -11.74
C GLU A 121 -10.49 13.23 -11.40
N ARG A 122 -9.72 12.33 -12.00
CA ARG A 122 -9.80 10.89 -11.72
C ARG A 122 -9.38 10.56 -10.28
N PHE A 123 -8.36 11.24 -9.77
CA PHE A 123 -7.95 11.12 -8.37
C PHE A 123 -9.09 11.46 -7.41
N LEU A 124 -9.76 12.60 -7.60
CA LEU A 124 -10.86 13.03 -6.75
C LEU A 124 -12.08 12.12 -6.86
N ASN A 125 -12.42 11.65 -8.06
CA ASN A 125 -13.50 10.71 -8.26
C ASN A 125 -13.23 9.38 -7.56
N ALA A 126 -12.01 8.82 -7.69
CA ALA A 126 -11.59 7.62 -6.99
C ALA A 126 -11.64 7.82 -5.45
N ARG A 127 -11.17 8.96 -4.96
CA ARG A 127 -11.21 9.32 -3.53
C ARG A 127 -12.66 9.35 -3.00
N ARG A 128 -13.58 10.02 -3.71
CA ARG A 128 -14.99 10.09 -3.32
C ARG A 128 -15.63 8.71 -3.29
N THR A 129 -15.40 7.91 -4.32
CA THR A 129 -15.89 6.53 -4.39
C THR A 129 -15.41 5.70 -3.23
N LEU A 130 -14.09 5.67 -2.98
CA LEU A 130 -13.50 4.91 -1.87
C LEU A 130 -14.02 5.38 -0.52
N THR A 131 -14.08 6.69 -0.28
CA THR A 131 -14.59 7.25 0.98
C THR A 131 -16.08 6.92 1.18
N THR A 132 -16.87 6.93 0.11
CA THR A 132 -18.30 6.56 0.17
C THR A 132 -18.46 5.08 0.52
N LEU A 133 -17.67 4.18 -0.11
CA LEU A 133 -17.69 2.76 0.21
C LEU A 133 -17.35 2.47 1.66
N LEU A 134 -16.31 3.13 2.20
CA LEU A 134 -15.90 3.00 3.59
C LEU A 134 -17.03 3.44 4.55
N ARG A 135 -17.68 4.58 4.27
CA ARG A 135 -18.86 5.03 5.06
C ARG A 135 -20.05 4.05 5.02
N LEU A 136 -20.20 3.33 3.92
CA LEU A 136 -21.22 2.28 3.77
C LEU A 136 -20.85 0.94 4.42
N GLY A 137 -19.67 0.86 5.08
CA GLY A 137 -19.17 -0.39 5.68
C GLY A 137 -18.78 -1.44 4.65
N VAL A 138 -18.48 -1.02 3.41
CA VAL A 138 -18.01 -1.90 2.34
C VAL A 138 -16.49 -1.88 2.31
N VAL A 139 -15.86 -3.05 2.20
CA VAL A 139 -14.39 -3.18 2.08
C VAL A 139 -13.99 -3.05 0.61
N PRO A 140 -13.30 -1.95 0.20
CA PRO A 140 -12.78 -1.85 -1.15
C PRO A 140 -11.60 -2.80 -1.33
N VAL A 141 -11.61 -3.57 -2.44
CA VAL A 141 -10.49 -4.37 -2.94
C VAL A 141 -9.97 -3.67 -4.19
N VAL A 142 -8.82 -3.03 -4.04
CA VAL A 142 -8.17 -2.25 -5.10
C VAL A 142 -7.12 -3.11 -5.79
N ASN A 143 -7.07 -3.06 -7.10
CA ASN A 143 -6.00 -3.63 -7.92
C ASN A 143 -5.67 -2.70 -9.07
N GLU A 144 -4.47 -2.89 -9.65
CA GLU A 144 -4.12 -2.26 -10.93
C GLU A 144 -5.09 -2.72 -12.02
N ASN A 145 -5.45 -1.81 -12.92
CA ASN A 145 -6.15 -2.18 -14.16
C ASN A 145 -5.12 -2.65 -15.20
N ASP A 146 -4.62 -3.86 -14.98
CA ASP A 146 -3.60 -4.48 -15.84
C ASP A 146 -4.00 -4.54 -17.32
N THR A 147 -5.29 -4.46 -17.64
CA THR A 147 -5.79 -4.54 -19.04
C THR A 147 -5.40 -3.34 -19.88
N VAL A 148 -5.14 -2.19 -19.25
CA VAL A 148 -4.77 -0.93 -19.92
C VAL A 148 -3.44 -0.38 -19.44
N ALA A 149 -2.86 -0.96 -18.40
CA ALA A 149 -1.54 -0.59 -17.86
C ALA A 149 -0.43 -1.33 -18.61
N THR A 150 0.65 -0.64 -18.95
CA THR A 150 1.81 -1.22 -19.66
C THR A 150 3.08 -1.18 -18.81
N GLU A 151 3.28 -0.14 -18.02
CA GLU A 151 4.48 0.06 -17.23
C GLU A 151 4.49 -0.84 -15.99
N GLU A 152 3.37 -0.96 -15.30
CA GLU A 152 3.20 -1.76 -14.09
C GLU A 152 3.30 -3.26 -14.36
N ILE A 153 2.89 -3.72 -15.55
CA ILE A 153 3.06 -5.12 -15.97
C ILE A 153 4.54 -5.50 -16.09
N ARG A 154 5.40 -4.53 -16.43
CA ARG A 154 6.85 -4.74 -16.45
C ARG A 154 7.42 -4.86 -15.05
N PHE A 155 6.94 -4.06 -14.11
CA PHE A 155 7.48 -3.96 -12.75
C PHE A 155 6.65 -4.68 -11.68
N GLY A 156 5.36 -4.99 -11.96
CA GLY A 156 4.48 -5.84 -11.12
C GLY A 156 4.25 -5.31 -9.71
N ASP A 157 4.12 -3.99 -9.54
CA ASP A 157 4.30 -3.35 -8.24
C ASP A 157 3.06 -2.63 -7.72
N ASN A 158 2.23 -3.39 -6.97
CA ASN A 158 1.16 -2.82 -6.18
C ASN A 158 1.65 -2.15 -4.86
N ASP A 159 2.97 -2.12 -4.59
CA ASP A 159 3.50 -1.43 -3.41
C ASP A 159 3.27 0.09 -3.58
N ASN A 160 3.67 0.66 -4.71
CA ASN A 160 3.47 2.08 -5.02
C ASN A 160 1.97 2.43 -5.17
N LEU A 161 1.17 1.53 -5.76
CA LEU A 161 -0.29 1.71 -5.80
C LEU A 161 -0.87 1.80 -4.38
N SER A 162 -0.38 0.97 -3.44
CA SER A 162 -0.85 1.02 -2.05
C SER A 162 -0.56 2.35 -1.37
N ALA A 163 0.60 2.96 -1.64
CA ALA A 163 0.93 4.29 -1.14
C ALA A 163 0.06 5.39 -1.78
N THR A 164 -0.29 5.24 -3.07
CA THR A 164 -1.26 6.14 -3.73
C THR A 164 -2.65 6.01 -3.10
N VAL A 165 -3.10 4.79 -2.76
CA VAL A 165 -4.35 4.55 -2.05
C VAL A 165 -4.33 5.15 -0.64
N VAL A 166 -3.19 5.08 0.08
CA VAL A 166 -3.00 5.79 1.36
C VAL A 166 -3.30 7.28 1.20
N ASN A 167 -2.75 7.92 0.16
CA ASN A 167 -3.00 9.32 -0.14
C ASN A 167 -4.48 9.58 -0.49
N LEU A 168 -5.07 8.75 -1.36
CA LEU A 168 -6.47 8.87 -1.80
C LEU A 168 -7.43 8.94 -0.63
N ILE A 169 -7.31 8.03 0.33
CA ILE A 169 -8.26 7.93 1.44
C ILE A 169 -7.78 8.64 2.71
N GLY A 170 -6.56 9.18 2.71
CA GLY A 170 -5.94 9.75 3.90
C GLY A 170 -5.79 8.72 5.01
N ALA A 171 -5.24 7.55 4.69
CA ALA A 171 -5.03 6.48 5.66
C ALA A 171 -4.01 6.88 6.75
N ASP A 172 -4.12 6.23 7.91
CA ASP A 172 -3.23 6.42 9.05
C ASP A 172 -2.07 5.41 9.01
N LEU A 173 -2.34 4.24 8.42
CA LEU A 173 -1.43 3.11 8.42
C LEU A 173 -1.47 2.37 7.08
N LEU A 174 -0.29 2.04 6.57
CA LEU A 174 -0.08 1.08 5.50
C LEU A 174 0.50 -0.20 6.10
N VAL A 175 -0.10 -1.35 5.84
CA VAL A 175 0.46 -2.65 6.20
C VAL A 175 0.80 -3.39 4.92
N ILE A 176 2.09 -3.68 4.70
CA ILE A 176 2.58 -4.43 3.55
C ILE A 176 2.86 -5.86 3.99
N LEU A 177 2.01 -6.79 3.55
CA LEU A 177 2.20 -8.21 3.78
C LEU A 177 3.16 -8.77 2.73
N THR A 178 4.23 -9.39 3.20
CA THR A 178 5.29 -9.97 2.38
C THR A 178 5.71 -11.34 2.94
N ASP A 179 6.58 -12.04 2.24
CA ASP A 179 7.12 -13.37 2.61
C ASP A 179 8.33 -13.31 3.55
N VAL A 180 8.78 -12.10 3.91
CA VAL A 180 9.85 -11.86 4.88
C VAL A 180 9.33 -11.21 6.14
N ASP A 181 10.04 -11.35 7.26
CA ASP A 181 9.56 -10.81 8.54
C ASP A 181 9.61 -9.28 8.62
N GLY A 182 10.43 -8.63 7.80
CA GLY A 182 10.57 -7.18 7.72
C GLY A 182 11.85 -6.80 6.99
N LEU A 183 12.39 -5.62 7.26
CA LEU A 183 13.67 -5.16 6.73
C LEU A 183 14.81 -5.61 7.67
N TYR A 184 15.80 -6.30 7.12
CA TYR A 184 17.02 -6.69 7.81
C TYR A 184 18.19 -5.76 7.45
N ASP A 185 19.15 -5.61 8.35
CA ASP A 185 20.38 -4.82 8.13
C ASP A 185 21.27 -5.39 7.02
N ARG A 186 21.15 -6.69 6.78
CA ARG A 186 21.78 -7.48 5.72
C ARG A 186 20.88 -8.65 5.33
N PRO A 187 21.08 -9.28 4.17
CA PRO A 187 20.32 -10.48 3.82
C PRO A 187 20.47 -11.56 4.88
N PRO A 188 19.37 -12.12 5.43
CA PRO A 188 19.47 -13.27 6.32
C PRO A 188 20.08 -14.44 5.55
N ALA A 189 20.93 -15.22 6.23
CA ALA A 189 21.46 -16.45 5.67
C ALA A 189 20.29 -17.34 5.22
N ALA A 190 20.39 -17.91 4.01
CA ALA A 190 19.39 -18.86 3.57
C ALA A 190 19.30 -19.98 4.61
N PRO A 191 18.08 -20.40 5.05
CA PRO A 191 17.98 -21.53 5.93
C PRO A 191 18.69 -22.71 5.26
N GLU A 192 19.69 -23.29 5.94
CA GLU A 192 20.34 -24.51 5.48
C GLU A 192 19.21 -25.51 5.16
N ALA A 193 19.15 -25.94 3.90
CA ALA A 193 18.21 -26.97 3.49
C ALA A 193 18.46 -28.17 4.43
N SER A 194 17.56 -28.41 5.38
CA SER A 194 17.65 -29.54 6.29
C SER A 194 17.81 -30.77 5.43
N ALA A 195 19.00 -31.34 5.48
CA ALA A 195 19.34 -32.60 4.79
C ALA A 195 18.20 -33.60 5.06
N PRO A 196 17.69 -34.30 4.06
CA PRO A 196 16.65 -35.28 4.28
C PRO A 196 17.15 -36.28 5.28
N ARG A 197 16.50 -36.37 6.44
CA ARG A 197 16.78 -37.41 7.44
C ARG A 197 16.63 -38.74 6.76
N GLY A 198 17.78 -39.40 6.52
CA GLY A 198 17.86 -40.68 5.87
C GLY A 198 16.92 -41.68 6.54
N ARG A 199 15.95 -42.15 5.77
CA ARG A 199 15.19 -43.35 6.11
C ARG A 199 16.16 -44.52 6.12
N ALA A 200 16.50 -45.01 7.32
CA ALA A 200 17.17 -46.27 7.47
C ALA A 200 16.28 -47.36 6.85
N GLN A 201 16.62 -47.76 5.63
CA GLN A 201 16.09 -49.01 5.06
C GLN A 201 16.86 -50.17 5.68
N ARG A 202 16.12 -50.97 6.45
CA ARG A 202 16.55 -52.34 6.83
C ARG A 202 16.67 -53.14 5.52
N ALA A 203 17.89 -53.56 5.20
CA ALA A 203 18.14 -54.57 4.21
C ALA A 203 17.92 -55.95 4.85
N GLU A 204 16.88 -56.63 4.44
CA GLU A 204 16.83 -58.10 4.52
C GLU A 204 17.40 -58.68 3.23
N GLY A 205 18.19 -59.70 3.39
CA GLY A 205 19.05 -60.24 2.37
C GLY A 205 18.33 -61.11 1.35
N GLU A 206 19.02 -61.31 0.24
CA GLU A 206 19.02 -62.58 -0.48
C GLU A 206 20.30 -62.77 -1.31
N ARG A 207 20.77 -64.00 -1.28
CA ARG A 207 22.04 -64.50 -1.82
C ARG A 207 21.88 -64.72 -3.35
N SER A 208 23.01 -64.51 -4.08
CA SER A 208 23.67 -65.57 -4.91
C SER A 208 24.62 -64.97 -5.94
N SER A 209 25.80 -65.28 -5.83
CA SER A 209 26.97 -65.79 -6.60
C SER A 209 27.19 -65.44 -8.09
N PRO A 210 28.40 -65.74 -8.64
CA PRO A 210 29.40 -64.73 -9.00
C PRO A 210 29.81 -64.77 -10.50
N GLY A 211 30.36 -63.71 -11.02
CA GLY A 211 30.82 -63.63 -12.40
C GLY A 211 31.97 -62.63 -12.66
N ARG A 212 33.17 -63.15 -12.64
CA ARG A 212 34.43 -62.81 -13.37
C ARG A 212 34.83 -61.35 -13.61
N ALA A 213 36.00 -61.15 -13.01
CA ALA A 213 37.06 -60.16 -13.18
C ALA A 213 37.33 -59.68 -14.62
N ARG A 214 37.70 -58.36 -14.73
CA ARG A 214 38.85 -57.92 -15.52
C ARG A 214 39.51 -56.72 -14.88
N ALA A 215 40.83 -56.88 -14.68
CA ALA A 215 41.74 -55.92 -14.13
C ALA A 215 42.03 -54.76 -15.06
N ALA A 216 42.12 -53.55 -14.54
CA ALA A 216 42.86 -52.45 -15.17
C ALA A 216 43.55 -51.60 -14.10
N SER A 217 44.84 -51.60 -14.23
CA SER A 217 45.95 -50.99 -13.57
C SER A 217 45.71 -49.71 -12.72
N ARG A 218 46.15 -49.82 -11.48
CA ARG A 218 46.38 -48.72 -10.55
C ARG A 218 47.61 -47.91 -10.98
N ARG A 219 47.45 -46.60 -11.27
CA ARG A 219 48.55 -45.65 -11.12
C ARG A 219 48.42 -44.98 -9.74
N ARG A 220 49.39 -45.22 -8.89
CA ARG A 220 49.58 -44.56 -7.59
C ARG A 220 49.98 -43.11 -7.84
N ALA A 221 49.13 -42.17 -7.36
CA ALA A 221 49.53 -40.77 -7.16
C ALA A 221 50.08 -40.62 -5.72
N LYS A 222 51.19 -39.93 -5.62
CA LYS A 222 51.97 -39.64 -4.41
C LYS A 222 51.21 -38.61 -3.55
N PRO A 223 51.16 -38.72 -2.20
CA PRO A 223 50.53 -37.70 -1.38
C PRO A 223 51.38 -36.43 -1.32
N PRO A 224 50.76 -35.24 -1.33
CA PRO A 224 51.45 -33.98 -1.09
C PRO A 224 51.82 -33.88 0.42
N GLY A 225 52.99 -33.29 0.67
CA GLY A 225 53.55 -33.09 2.00
C GLY A 225 52.77 -32.08 2.86
N PRO A 226 53.10 -31.96 4.15
CA PRO A 226 52.39 -31.10 5.09
C PRO A 226 52.75 -29.63 4.85
N GLY A 227 51.92 -28.95 4.06
CA GLY A 227 51.92 -27.50 3.91
C GLY A 227 51.02 -26.85 4.97
N ALA A 228 51.55 -25.83 5.60
CA ALA A 228 51.01 -25.07 6.71
C ALA A 228 49.48 -24.89 6.68
N ARG A 229 48.79 -25.39 7.68
CA ARG A 229 47.41 -25.02 7.99
C ARG A 229 47.44 -23.58 8.47
N SER A 230 47.06 -22.67 7.61
CA SER A 230 46.54 -21.38 8.01
C SER A 230 45.22 -21.63 8.76
N GLU A 231 45.23 -21.44 10.05
CA GLU A 231 44.00 -21.37 10.85
C GLU A 231 43.26 -20.12 10.42
N ALA A 232 42.38 -20.28 9.41
CA ALA A 232 41.32 -19.31 9.16
C ALA A 232 40.37 -19.41 10.36
N GLN A 233 40.46 -18.44 11.26
CA GLN A 233 39.46 -18.22 12.30
C GLN A 233 38.08 -18.19 11.60
N PRO A 234 37.05 -18.89 12.12
CA PRO A 234 35.72 -18.74 11.62
C PRO A 234 35.31 -17.27 11.87
N SER A 235 35.18 -16.49 10.80
CA SER A 235 34.55 -15.17 10.87
C SER A 235 33.17 -15.39 11.44
N GLU A 236 32.91 -14.88 12.64
CA GLU A 236 31.55 -14.78 13.18
C GLU A 236 30.71 -14.11 12.11
N VAL A 237 29.91 -14.88 11.40
CA VAL A 237 28.89 -14.37 10.52
C VAL A 237 27.84 -13.75 11.44
N ALA A 238 27.99 -12.46 11.69
CA ALA A 238 27.02 -11.73 12.51
C ALA A 238 25.62 -11.98 11.97
N GLU A 239 24.71 -12.46 12.82
CA GLU A 239 23.34 -12.74 12.46
C GLU A 239 22.67 -11.47 11.91
N ALA A 240 21.83 -11.61 10.87
CA ALA A 240 21.08 -10.51 10.31
C ALA A 240 20.07 -9.99 11.33
N CYS A 241 20.13 -8.69 11.63
CA CYS A 241 19.23 -8.05 12.59
C CYS A 241 18.04 -7.41 11.88
N LEU A 242 16.83 -7.68 12.40
CA LEU A 242 15.60 -7.08 11.92
C LEU A 242 15.49 -5.65 12.47
N PHE A 243 15.26 -4.66 11.61
CA PHE A 243 14.88 -3.31 12.06
C PHE A 243 13.50 -3.34 12.71
N ASP A 244 13.40 -2.97 13.99
CA ASP A 244 12.09 -2.84 14.68
C ASP A 244 11.37 -1.57 14.26
N VAL A 245 12.06 -0.42 14.33
CA VAL A 245 11.53 0.89 13.98
C VAL A 245 12.54 1.65 13.13
N VAL A 246 12.06 2.26 12.06
CA VAL A 246 12.80 3.16 11.19
C VAL A 246 12.14 4.55 11.28
N GLU A 247 12.82 5.49 11.93
CA GLU A 247 12.32 6.86 12.11
C GLU A 247 12.49 7.70 10.84
N SER A 248 13.57 7.45 10.10
CA SER A 248 13.83 8.10 8.81
C SER A 248 14.52 7.13 7.85
N ILE A 249 14.15 7.19 6.59
CA ILE A 249 14.74 6.36 5.54
C ILE A 249 15.98 7.09 5.00
N GLY A 250 17.14 6.76 5.56
CA GLY A 250 18.44 7.26 5.14
C GLY A 250 19.23 6.23 4.33
N ALA A 251 20.48 6.61 3.98
CA ALA A 251 21.38 5.79 3.15
C ALA A 251 21.62 4.37 3.68
N ASP A 252 21.60 4.18 5.00
CA ASP A 252 21.80 2.85 5.62
C ASP A 252 20.61 1.91 5.37
N VAL A 253 19.40 2.46 5.48
CA VAL A 253 18.15 1.75 5.22
C VAL A 253 18.01 1.42 3.73
N GLU A 254 18.42 2.35 2.85
CA GLU A 254 18.44 2.13 1.40
C GLU A 254 19.45 1.06 0.99
N ARG A 255 20.64 1.03 1.58
CA ARG A 255 21.65 -0.01 1.35
C ARG A 255 21.14 -1.38 1.82
N ALA A 256 20.51 -1.45 2.99
CA ALA A 256 19.91 -2.69 3.50
C ALA A 256 18.84 -3.24 2.55
N ALA A 257 18.03 -2.37 1.93
CA ALA A 257 17.00 -2.75 0.96
C ALA A 257 17.58 -3.27 -0.37
N GLN A 258 18.71 -2.73 -0.84
CA GLN A 258 19.37 -3.16 -2.08
C GLN A 258 19.99 -4.55 -1.97
N GLY A 259 20.43 -4.96 -0.77
CA GLY A 259 21.03 -6.28 -0.52
C GLY A 259 20.04 -7.46 -0.53
N SER A 260 18.74 -7.20 -0.45
CA SER A 260 17.71 -8.23 -0.34
C SER A 260 17.01 -8.47 -1.70
N SER A 261 17.65 -9.21 -2.61
CA SER A 261 16.98 -9.70 -3.82
C SER A 261 16.14 -10.93 -3.48
N SER A 262 14.81 -10.79 -3.45
CA SER A 262 13.93 -11.96 -3.43
C SER A 262 13.92 -12.63 -4.81
N ALA A 263 14.31 -13.89 -4.86
CA ALA A 263 14.41 -14.66 -6.11
C ALA A 263 13.05 -14.89 -6.81
N PHE A 264 11.92 -14.58 -6.18
CA PHE A 264 10.57 -14.93 -6.64
C PHE A 264 9.56 -13.78 -6.72
N GLY A 265 9.86 -12.55 -6.29
CA GLY A 265 8.89 -11.44 -6.28
C GLY A 265 9.25 -10.34 -7.27
N ARG A 266 8.29 -9.91 -8.12
CA ARG A 266 8.43 -8.76 -9.03
C ARG A 266 8.50 -7.40 -8.30
N GLY A 267 8.23 -7.33 -6.97
CA GLY A 267 8.42 -6.17 -6.12
C GLY A 267 9.50 -6.46 -5.07
N GLY A 268 10.70 -5.91 -5.23
CA GLY A 268 11.81 -6.07 -4.30
C GLY A 268 11.62 -5.27 -3.00
N MET A 269 12.57 -5.36 -2.07
CA MET A 269 12.56 -4.56 -0.85
C MET A 269 12.59 -3.04 -1.17
N THR A 270 13.26 -2.67 -2.26
CA THR A 270 13.34 -1.28 -2.73
C THR A 270 11.97 -0.67 -3.03
N THR A 271 11.04 -1.41 -3.68
CA THR A 271 9.70 -0.91 -3.96
C THR A 271 8.86 -0.73 -2.70
N LYS A 272 9.03 -1.64 -1.72
CA LYS A 272 8.37 -1.54 -0.40
C LYS A 272 8.87 -0.32 0.38
N LEU A 273 10.17 -0.05 0.28
CA LEU A 273 10.78 1.13 0.87
C LEU A 273 10.27 2.43 0.22
N GLN A 274 10.17 2.46 -1.12
CA GLN A 274 9.58 3.58 -1.86
C GLN A 274 8.12 3.82 -1.45
N ALA A 275 7.33 2.74 -1.31
CA ALA A 275 5.97 2.83 -0.84
C ALA A 275 5.88 3.38 0.60
N ALA A 276 6.78 2.94 1.50
CA ALA A 276 6.86 3.46 2.86
C ALA A 276 7.22 4.95 2.88
N GLN A 277 8.19 5.38 2.05
CA GLN A 277 8.54 6.80 1.89
C GLN A 277 7.35 7.64 1.39
N ALA A 278 6.64 7.13 0.37
CA ALA A 278 5.48 7.82 -0.18
C ALA A 278 4.33 7.91 0.84
N ALA A 279 4.06 6.84 1.59
CA ALA A 279 3.08 6.84 2.68
C ALA A 279 3.47 7.82 3.79
N ALA A 280 4.75 7.86 4.18
CA ALA A 280 5.25 8.79 5.21
C ALA A 280 5.07 10.26 4.80
N ARG A 281 5.27 10.60 3.51
CA ARG A 281 4.98 11.94 2.97
C ARG A 281 3.51 12.32 3.08
N CYS A 282 2.61 11.32 3.09
CA CYS A 282 1.17 11.52 3.29
C CYS A 282 0.76 11.47 4.77
N GLY A 283 1.73 11.32 5.69
CA GLY A 283 1.51 11.25 7.12
C GLY A 283 0.98 9.90 7.61
N ALA A 284 1.20 8.82 6.86
CA ALA A 284 0.87 7.46 7.26
C ALA A 284 2.14 6.68 7.61
N SER A 285 2.12 5.99 8.76
CA SER A 285 3.15 5.03 9.09
C SER A 285 3.00 3.75 8.25
N THR A 286 4.11 3.01 8.05
CA THR A 286 4.07 1.76 7.30
C THR A 286 4.62 0.62 8.15
N VAL A 287 3.92 -0.52 8.19
CA VAL A 287 4.45 -1.77 8.76
C VAL A 287 4.69 -2.77 7.64
N LEU A 288 5.93 -3.19 7.50
CA LEU A 288 6.33 -4.29 6.63
C LEU A 288 6.46 -5.56 7.46
N CYS A 289 5.68 -6.59 7.15
CA CYS A 289 5.63 -7.80 7.98
C CYS A 289 5.29 -9.06 7.19
N ASN A 290 5.60 -10.21 7.79
CA ASN A 290 5.33 -11.52 7.22
C ASN A 290 3.83 -11.82 7.21
N GLY A 291 3.26 -11.94 6.00
CA GLY A 291 1.84 -12.22 5.81
C GLY A 291 1.39 -13.64 6.21
N PHE A 292 2.34 -14.53 6.47
CA PHE A 292 2.06 -15.89 6.98
C PHE A 292 2.03 -15.96 8.51
N ALA A 293 2.47 -14.90 9.19
CA ALA A 293 2.47 -14.87 10.65
C ALA A 293 1.00 -14.86 11.16
N LYS A 294 0.76 -15.67 12.19
CA LYS A 294 -0.57 -15.79 12.80
C LYS A 294 -1.06 -14.43 13.29
N ASP A 295 -2.28 -14.07 12.93
CA ASP A 295 -2.98 -12.86 13.38
C ASP A 295 -2.20 -11.55 13.17
N VAL A 296 -1.37 -11.51 12.10
CA VAL A 296 -0.42 -10.43 11.85
C VAL A 296 -1.07 -9.05 11.80
N LEU A 297 -2.22 -8.89 11.13
CA LEU A 297 -2.93 -7.60 11.05
C LEU A 297 -3.47 -7.18 12.41
N LEU A 298 -4.00 -8.11 13.19
CA LEU A 298 -4.51 -7.83 14.54
C LEU A 298 -3.37 -7.46 15.50
N ARG A 299 -2.24 -8.16 15.40
CA ARG A 299 -1.04 -7.87 16.19
C ARG A 299 -0.48 -6.48 15.86
N VAL A 300 -0.38 -6.14 14.58
CA VAL A 300 0.03 -4.80 14.13
C VAL A 300 -0.93 -3.74 14.69
N ALA A 301 -2.23 -3.98 14.60
CA ALA A 301 -3.26 -3.06 15.08
C ALA A 301 -3.30 -2.89 16.61
N ARG A 302 -2.78 -3.85 17.37
CA ARG A 302 -2.58 -3.76 18.83
C ARG A 302 -1.28 -3.04 19.21
N GLY A 303 -0.40 -2.80 18.24
CA GLY A 303 0.92 -2.22 18.48
C GLY A 303 1.96 -3.25 18.94
N ASP A 304 1.75 -4.54 18.66
CA ASP A 304 2.74 -5.58 18.95
C ASP A 304 4.00 -5.36 18.10
N ARG A 305 5.13 -5.87 18.60
CA ARG A 305 6.41 -5.87 17.87
C ARG A 305 6.36 -6.93 16.76
N VAL A 306 5.86 -6.52 15.60
CA VAL A 306 5.75 -7.35 14.39
C VAL A 306 6.32 -6.59 13.21
N GLY A 307 7.24 -7.19 12.51
CA GLY A 307 7.85 -6.60 11.32
C GLY A 307 8.65 -5.33 11.61
N THR A 308 8.92 -4.58 10.56
CA THR A 308 9.57 -3.27 10.60
C THR A 308 8.53 -2.16 10.49
N LEU A 309 8.51 -1.25 11.46
CA LEU A 309 7.68 -0.05 11.44
C LEU A 309 8.49 1.13 10.90
N PHE A 310 8.03 1.72 9.81
CA PHE A 310 8.50 3.00 9.28
C PHE A 310 7.58 4.11 9.78
N LEU A 311 8.11 5.06 10.53
CA LEU A 311 7.32 6.15 11.09
C LEU A 311 6.99 7.20 10.04
N ALA A 312 5.77 7.70 10.10
CA ALA A 312 5.41 8.92 9.38
C ALA A 312 6.03 10.13 10.05
N GLY A 313 6.48 11.09 9.26
CA GLY A 313 6.65 12.46 9.72
C GLY A 313 5.30 13.04 10.20
N SER A 314 5.29 14.19 10.88
CA SER A 314 4.04 14.76 11.40
C SER A 314 3.04 15.00 10.26
N ARG A 315 1.84 14.40 10.38
CA ARG A 315 0.77 14.42 9.37
C ARG A 315 0.32 15.83 8.99
N LEU A 316 0.36 16.75 9.95
CA LEU A 316 -0.01 18.15 9.73
C LEU A 316 0.98 18.88 8.80
N ALA A 317 2.27 18.61 8.92
CA ALA A 317 3.28 19.27 8.12
C ALA A 317 3.25 18.80 6.65
N SER A 318 3.09 17.50 6.41
CA SER A 318 3.19 16.92 5.06
C SER A 318 2.03 17.29 4.15
N ARG A 319 0.79 17.23 4.66
CA ARG A 319 -0.43 17.53 3.86
C ARG A 319 -0.62 19.03 3.67
N LYS A 320 -0.38 19.79 4.73
CA LYS A 320 -0.40 21.26 4.68
C LYS A 320 0.68 21.80 3.75
N HIS A 321 1.89 21.24 3.82
CA HIS A 321 3.00 21.63 2.95
C HIS A 321 2.70 21.37 1.47
N TRP A 322 2.09 20.20 1.15
CA TRP A 322 1.75 19.89 -0.24
C TRP A 322 0.64 20.80 -0.79
N LEU A 323 -0.44 21.03 -0.03
CA LEU A 323 -1.53 21.93 -0.42
C LEU A 323 -1.11 23.41 -0.46
N ALA A 324 -0.27 23.83 0.48
CA ALA A 324 0.13 25.23 0.59
C ALA A 324 1.23 25.63 -0.42
N PHE A 325 2.17 24.72 -0.73
CA PHE A 325 3.40 25.09 -1.44
C PHE A 325 3.57 24.47 -2.83
N THR A 326 2.82 23.40 -3.18
CA THR A 326 3.03 22.72 -4.45
C THR A 326 2.11 23.19 -5.57
N LEU A 327 1.00 23.89 -5.26
CA LEU A 327 -0.02 24.24 -6.23
C LEU A 327 -0.27 25.76 -6.24
N GLY A 328 0.12 26.41 -7.33
CA GLY A 328 -0.38 27.75 -7.63
C GLY A 328 -1.92 27.76 -7.71
N THR A 329 -2.57 28.72 -7.05
CA THR A 329 -4.04 28.86 -7.08
C THR A 329 -4.50 29.25 -8.48
N ARG A 330 -5.53 28.59 -9.00
CA ARG A 330 -6.14 28.89 -10.33
C ARG A 330 -7.26 29.90 -10.26
N GLY A 331 -7.69 30.27 -9.05
CA GLY A 331 -8.75 31.24 -8.83
C GLY A 331 -8.93 31.55 -7.35
N GLN A 332 -9.93 32.37 -7.06
CA GLN A 332 -10.26 32.80 -5.71
C GLN A 332 -11.76 32.67 -5.44
N LEU A 333 -12.09 32.32 -4.22
CA LEU A 333 -13.45 32.37 -3.67
C LEU A 333 -13.45 33.47 -2.60
N VAL A 334 -14.22 34.55 -2.86
CA VAL A 334 -14.47 35.56 -1.84
C VAL A 334 -15.54 35.02 -0.90
N ILE A 335 -15.24 34.98 0.39
CA ILE A 335 -16.14 34.41 1.39
C ILE A 335 -16.61 35.49 2.37
N ASP A 336 -17.79 35.26 2.95
CA ASP A 336 -18.34 36.14 3.98
C ASP A 336 -17.68 35.92 5.35
N GLU A 337 -17.94 36.82 6.28
CA GLU A 337 -17.38 36.80 7.63
C GLU A 337 -17.78 35.53 8.42
N GLY A 338 -19.00 35.03 8.20
CA GLY A 338 -19.51 33.81 8.83
C GLY A 338 -18.75 32.59 8.38
N ALA A 339 -18.52 32.46 7.06
CA ALA A 339 -17.69 31.42 6.47
C ALA A 339 -16.22 31.55 6.91
N ALA A 340 -15.65 32.76 6.93
CA ALA A 340 -14.30 33.02 7.38
C ALA A 340 -14.10 32.51 8.83
N ARG A 341 -14.98 32.86 9.74
CA ARG A 341 -14.95 32.37 11.15
C ARG A 341 -15.12 30.85 11.22
N ALA A 342 -16.02 30.26 10.43
CA ALA A 342 -16.22 28.83 10.40
C ALA A 342 -14.97 28.06 9.92
N LEU A 343 -14.23 28.60 8.94
CA LEU A 343 -12.99 28.01 8.44
C LEU A 343 -11.85 28.16 9.46
N VAL A 344 -11.59 29.39 9.92
CA VAL A 344 -10.40 29.71 10.69
C VAL A 344 -10.52 29.23 12.14
N GLU A 345 -11.63 29.50 12.80
CA GLU A 345 -11.82 29.20 14.23
C GLU A 345 -12.35 27.79 14.49
N ARG A 346 -13.19 27.25 13.59
CA ARG A 346 -13.91 25.99 13.84
C ARG A 346 -13.46 24.86 12.95
N GLY A 347 -12.53 25.09 12.00
CA GLY A 347 -12.00 24.07 11.08
C GLY A 347 -13.09 23.36 10.26
N LYS A 348 -14.14 24.09 9.84
CA LYS A 348 -15.27 23.55 9.09
C LYS A 348 -14.99 23.58 7.58
N SER A 349 -15.80 22.84 6.81
CA SER A 349 -15.81 22.88 5.35
C SER A 349 -16.39 24.19 4.83
N LEU A 350 -15.99 24.63 3.62
CA LEU A 350 -16.60 25.78 2.94
C LEU A 350 -17.87 25.34 2.21
N LEU A 351 -18.99 25.92 2.57
CA LEU A 351 -20.28 25.72 1.90
C LEU A 351 -20.54 26.82 0.87
N ALA A 352 -21.39 26.53 -0.13
CA ALA A 352 -21.79 27.49 -1.14
C ALA A 352 -22.50 28.73 -0.55
N ALA A 353 -23.21 28.55 0.55
CA ALA A 353 -23.88 29.63 1.28
C ALA A 353 -22.93 30.73 1.77
N GLY A 354 -21.68 30.38 2.11
CA GLY A 354 -20.68 31.32 2.60
C GLY A 354 -19.84 31.99 1.49
N ILE A 355 -20.07 31.67 0.22
CA ILE A 355 -19.34 32.24 -0.91
C ILE A 355 -20.09 33.47 -1.42
N VAL A 356 -19.36 34.56 -1.60
CA VAL A 356 -19.91 35.84 -2.10
C VAL A 356 -19.60 36.03 -3.58
N GLU A 357 -18.39 35.71 -4.00
CA GLU A 357 -17.91 35.94 -5.38
C GLU A 357 -16.91 34.84 -5.79
N VAL A 358 -16.89 34.54 -7.09
CA VAL A 358 -15.98 33.57 -7.71
C VAL A 358 -15.09 34.30 -8.73
N ARG A 359 -13.79 34.33 -8.49
CA ARG A 359 -12.79 34.96 -9.37
C ARG A 359 -11.90 33.91 -10.04
N GLY A 360 -11.68 34.07 -11.34
CA GLY A 360 -10.89 33.15 -12.15
C GLY A 360 -11.71 32.07 -12.82
N LYS A 361 -10.99 31.19 -13.54
CA LYS A 361 -11.57 30.03 -14.25
C LYS A 361 -10.81 28.78 -13.80
N PHE A 362 -11.53 27.86 -13.19
CA PHE A 362 -10.99 26.64 -12.64
C PHE A 362 -12.04 25.51 -12.71
N GLY A 363 -11.57 24.29 -12.76
CA GLY A 363 -12.37 23.07 -12.79
C GLY A 363 -12.48 22.39 -11.42
N LEU A 364 -13.21 21.30 -11.41
CA LEU A 364 -13.33 20.40 -10.28
C LEU A 364 -11.92 19.98 -9.80
N GLY A 365 -11.67 20.15 -8.51
CA GLY A 365 -10.40 19.73 -7.89
C GLY A 365 -9.25 20.72 -8.02
N ASP A 366 -9.43 21.81 -8.74
CA ASP A 366 -8.38 22.82 -8.81
C ASP A 366 -8.17 23.55 -7.47
N PRO A 367 -6.92 23.97 -7.17
CA PRO A 367 -6.62 24.74 -5.98
C PRO A 367 -7.11 26.18 -6.15
N VAL A 368 -7.83 26.67 -5.15
CA VAL A 368 -8.29 28.06 -5.09
C VAL A 368 -7.92 28.67 -3.74
N ALA A 369 -7.75 29.99 -3.74
CA ALA A 369 -7.62 30.75 -2.51
C ALA A 369 -9.01 31.14 -1.99
N CYS A 370 -9.23 31.00 -0.69
CA CYS A 370 -10.37 31.57 0.02
C CYS A 370 -9.92 32.92 0.59
N VAL A 371 -10.53 34.00 0.11
CA VAL A 371 -10.17 35.36 0.51
C VAL A 371 -11.35 36.07 1.20
N ASP A 372 -11.04 36.97 2.14
CA ASP A 372 -12.05 37.85 2.71
C ASP A 372 -12.43 39.01 1.76
N ALA A 373 -13.38 39.85 2.17
CA ALA A 373 -13.81 41.01 1.41
C ALA A 373 -12.69 42.02 1.12
N ALA A 374 -11.64 42.05 1.94
CA ALA A 374 -10.46 42.90 1.76
C ALA A 374 -9.41 42.26 0.82
N GLY A 375 -9.66 41.04 0.34
CA GLY A 375 -8.73 40.30 -0.52
C GLY A 375 -7.62 39.59 0.23
N ARG A 376 -7.64 39.55 1.56
CA ARG A 376 -6.68 38.80 2.36
C ARG A 376 -6.97 37.32 2.27
N GLU A 377 -5.95 36.53 1.93
CA GLU A 377 -6.04 35.07 1.86
C GLU A 377 -6.14 34.46 3.27
N LEU A 378 -7.22 33.73 3.51
CA LEU A 378 -7.50 33.05 4.78
C LEU A 378 -7.17 31.56 4.72
N ALA A 379 -7.37 30.95 3.55
CA ALA A 379 -7.16 29.54 3.33
C ALA A 379 -6.94 29.21 1.87
N ARG A 380 -6.40 28.02 1.59
CA ARG A 380 -6.37 27.39 0.26
C ARG A 380 -7.03 26.03 0.31
N GLY A 381 -7.70 25.67 -0.78
CA GLY A 381 -8.35 24.36 -0.83
C GLY A 381 -8.66 23.90 -2.22
N LEU A 382 -9.09 22.63 -2.31
CA LEU A 382 -9.46 21.97 -3.54
C LEU A 382 -10.98 22.02 -3.70
N VAL A 383 -11.45 22.59 -4.80
CA VAL A 383 -12.90 22.76 -5.02
C VAL A 383 -13.58 21.47 -5.47
N ALA A 384 -14.79 21.25 -4.98
CA ALA A 384 -15.67 20.14 -5.36
C ALA A 384 -16.51 20.42 -6.60
N TYR A 385 -16.49 21.65 -7.11
CA TYR A 385 -17.26 22.13 -8.24
C TYR A 385 -16.40 23.09 -9.06
N GLY A 386 -16.64 23.16 -10.38
CA GLY A 386 -15.98 24.14 -11.24
C GLY A 386 -16.47 25.58 -11.01
N SER A 387 -15.68 26.56 -11.48
CA SER A 387 -15.99 27.99 -11.29
C SER A 387 -17.37 28.39 -11.80
N GLU A 388 -17.81 27.85 -12.96
CA GLU A 388 -19.13 28.13 -13.54
C GLU A 388 -20.26 27.54 -12.67
N GLU A 389 -20.05 26.35 -12.15
CA GLU A 389 -20.99 25.67 -11.27
C GLU A 389 -21.12 26.41 -9.94
N ILE A 390 -19.99 26.82 -9.35
CA ILE A 390 -20.00 27.58 -8.09
C ILE A 390 -20.73 28.91 -8.28
N ARG A 391 -20.54 29.61 -9.39
CA ARG A 391 -21.29 30.86 -9.68
C ARG A 391 -22.79 30.67 -9.67
N ARG A 392 -23.30 29.50 -10.09
CA ARG A 392 -24.74 29.18 -10.08
C ARG A 392 -25.28 28.87 -8.69
N ILE A 393 -24.43 28.42 -7.77
CA ILE A 393 -24.82 28.02 -6.41
C ILE A 393 -24.35 28.98 -5.31
N VAL A 394 -23.69 30.10 -5.65
CA VAL A 394 -23.27 31.13 -4.69
C VAL A 394 -24.45 31.52 -3.79
N ARG A 395 -24.20 31.62 -2.47
CA ARG A 395 -25.14 31.94 -1.41
C ARG A 395 -26.35 31.00 -1.29
N ARG A 396 -26.34 29.83 -1.96
CA ARG A 396 -27.42 28.85 -1.85
C ARG A 396 -27.13 27.83 -0.74
N PRO A 397 -28.14 27.35 -0.03
CA PRO A 397 -27.99 26.25 0.90
C PRO A 397 -27.66 24.95 0.16
N ALA A 398 -26.90 24.06 0.82
CA ALA A 398 -26.44 22.81 0.23
C ALA A 398 -27.56 21.94 -0.38
N ARG A 399 -28.74 21.92 0.24
CA ARG A 399 -29.91 21.16 -0.25
C ARG A 399 -30.40 21.57 -1.64
N GLU A 400 -30.07 22.78 -2.09
CA GLU A 400 -30.50 23.31 -3.40
C GLU A 400 -29.48 23.00 -4.50
N ILE A 401 -28.28 22.56 -4.19
CA ILE A 401 -27.20 22.33 -5.17
C ILE A 401 -27.65 21.34 -6.26
N ALA A 402 -28.23 20.21 -5.87
CA ALA A 402 -28.68 19.19 -6.81
C ALA A 402 -29.83 19.72 -7.73
N GLN A 403 -30.68 20.60 -7.22
CA GLN A 403 -31.76 21.21 -8.02
C GLN A 403 -31.22 22.22 -9.05
N VAL A 404 -30.19 22.98 -8.66
CA VAL A 404 -29.62 24.04 -9.52
C VAL A 404 -28.67 23.45 -10.59
N LEU A 405 -27.88 22.45 -10.23
CA LEU A 405 -26.86 21.88 -11.11
C LEU A 405 -27.35 20.63 -11.87
N GLY A 406 -28.42 19.97 -11.39
CA GLY A 406 -28.86 18.66 -11.89
C GLY A 406 -28.16 17.48 -11.25
N TYR A 407 -27.15 17.74 -10.41
CA TYR A 407 -26.38 16.73 -9.66
C TYR A 407 -25.73 17.36 -8.42
N SER A 408 -25.20 16.53 -7.52
CA SER A 408 -24.41 16.99 -6.37
C SER A 408 -23.13 16.18 -6.23
N ASN A 409 -22.01 16.88 -6.02
CA ASN A 409 -20.71 16.32 -5.66
C ASN A 409 -20.47 16.31 -4.13
N GLY A 410 -21.49 16.58 -3.36
CA GLY A 410 -21.46 16.76 -1.91
C GLY A 410 -22.00 18.13 -1.52
N ASP A 411 -22.18 18.35 -0.23
CA ASP A 411 -22.74 19.57 0.33
C ASP A 411 -21.73 20.72 0.39
N GLU A 412 -20.44 20.39 0.35
CA GLU A 412 -19.35 21.32 0.50
C GLU A 412 -18.74 21.73 -0.85
N VAL A 413 -18.39 23.01 -0.98
CA VAL A 413 -17.57 23.50 -2.10
C VAL A 413 -16.09 23.16 -1.87
N ILE A 414 -15.63 23.25 -0.62
CA ILE A 414 -14.31 22.73 -0.22
C ILE A 414 -14.49 21.97 1.08
N HIS A 415 -14.16 20.67 1.07
CA HIS A 415 -14.18 19.86 2.27
C HIS A 415 -13.04 20.27 3.20
N ARG A 416 -13.25 20.26 4.52
CA ARG A 416 -12.25 20.64 5.54
C ARG A 416 -10.94 19.84 5.41
N ASP A 417 -11.03 18.60 4.96
CA ASP A 417 -9.86 17.76 4.73
C ASP A 417 -9.06 18.16 3.49
N ASP A 418 -9.63 18.95 2.61
CA ASP A 418 -9.03 19.49 1.39
C ASP A 418 -8.71 20.99 1.52
N LEU A 419 -8.72 21.53 2.74
CA LEU A 419 -8.51 22.93 3.06
C LEU A 419 -7.34 23.10 4.02
N VAL A 420 -6.51 24.11 3.77
CA VAL A 420 -5.39 24.55 4.63
C VAL A 420 -5.54 26.02 4.89
N LEU A 421 -5.42 26.40 6.15
CA LEU A 421 -5.38 27.82 6.56
C LEU A 421 -4.07 28.43 6.08
N SER A 422 -4.12 29.62 5.50
CA SER A 422 -2.95 30.42 5.19
C SER A 422 -2.37 30.94 6.50
N GLU A 423 -1.06 30.76 6.72
CA GLU A 423 -0.38 31.42 7.84
C GLU A 423 -0.46 32.91 7.58
N GLY A 424 -0.96 33.68 8.56
CA GLY A 424 -0.90 35.13 8.50
C GLY A 424 0.55 35.58 8.31
N PRO A 425 0.81 36.81 7.78
CA PRO A 425 2.16 37.31 7.70
C PRO A 425 2.79 37.22 9.09
N PRO A 426 4.09 36.84 9.19
CA PRO A 426 4.79 36.90 10.47
C PRO A 426 4.66 38.31 11.03
N GLU A 427 4.22 38.42 12.30
CA GLU A 427 4.19 39.66 13.05
C GLU A 427 5.59 40.27 13.17
#